data_6fdd31cb04ed90af483204e973c28e20
#
_entry.id   6fdd31cb04ed90af483204e973c28e20
#
_cell.length_a   1.000
_cell.length_b   1.000
_cell.length_c   1.000
_cell.angle_alpha   90.00
_cell.angle_beta   90.00
_cell.angle_gamma   90.00
#
_symmetry.space_group_name_H-M   'P 1'
#
loop_
_entity.id
_entity.type
_entity.pdbx_description
1 polymer ?
#
loop_
_entity_poly.entity_id
_entity_poly.type
_entity_poly.pdbx_seq_one_letter_code
_entity_poly.pdbx_strand_id
1 'polypeptide(L)' 'MTLDELKIEISERIESEQDKLKEFNNCKSRKDKHYYISEGMLLAYGIVADYLDDLEVIT' A
#
# COMPACT_ATOMS: atom_id res chain seq x y z
N MET A 1 14.42 -12.02 6.70
CA MET A 1 13.63 -10.79 6.99
C MET A 1 12.84 -10.99 8.26
N THR A 2 12.93 -10.05 9.19
CA THR A 2 12.16 -10.09 10.43
C THR A 2 10.76 -9.54 10.19
N LEU A 3 9.85 -9.80 11.14
CA LEU A 3 8.49 -9.25 11.07
C LEU A 3 8.52 -7.71 11.06
N ASP A 4 9.37 -7.11 11.88
CA ASP A 4 9.50 -5.66 11.93
C ASP A 4 9.98 -5.08 10.60
N GLU A 5 10.96 -5.72 9.97
CA GLU A 5 11.45 -5.31 8.66
C GLU A 5 10.35 -5.39 7.60
N LEU A 6 9.57 -6.47 7.63
CA LEU A 6 8.47 -6.65 6.71
C LEU A 6 7.41 -5.56 6.89
N LYS A 7 7.08 -5.22 8.13
CA LYS A 7 6.12 -4.15 8.41
C LYS A 7 6.60 -2.81 7.88
N ILE A 8 7.87 -2.49 8.07
CA ILE A 8 8.45 -1.25 7.56
C ILE A 8 8.36 -1.22 6.04
N GLU A 9 8.72 -2.31 5.38
CA GLU A 9 8.68 -2.37 3.93
C GLU A 9 7.27 -2.20 3.39
N ILE A 10 6.29 -2.85 4.00
CA ILE A 10 4.89 -2.72 3.59
C ILE A 10 4.40 -1.28 3.77
N SER A 11 4.75 -0.65 4.90
CA SER A 11 4.38 0.75 5.15
C SER A 11 4.96 1.69 4.11
N GLU A 12 6.21 1.48 3.72
CA GLU A 12 6.86 2.28 2.68
C GLU A 12 6.17 2.11 1.33
N ARG A 13 5.78 0.89 0.99
CA ARG A 13 5.08 0.63 -0.27
C ARG A 13 3.69 1.27 -0.29
N ILE A 14 2.98 1.24 0.83
CA ILE A 14 1.68 1.90 0.94
C ILE A 14 1.83 3.39 0.72
N GLU A 15 2.81 4.01 1.37
CA GLU A 15 3.06 5.44 1.23
C GLU A 15 3.41 5.80 -0.22
N SER A 16 4.26 4.98 -0.85
CA SER A 16 4.65 5.19 -2.25
C SER A 16 3.44 5.13 -3.19
N GLU A 17 2.54 4.17 -2.99
CA GLU A 17 1.34 4.06 -3.82
C GLU A 17 0.36 5.21 -3.57
N GLN A 18 0.25 5.67 -2.33
CA GLN A 18 -0.58 6.83 -2.02
C GLN A 18 -0.07 8.08 -2.71
N ASP A 19 1.25 8.26 -2.75
CA ASP A 19 1.85 9.40 -3.45
C ASP A 19 1.58 9.34 -4.96
N LYS A 20 1.66 8.16 -5.55
CA LYS A 20 1.33 7.99 -6.96
C LYS A 20 -0.12 8.36 -7.26
N LEU A 21 -1.05 7.94 -6.39
CA LEU A 21 -2.46 8.29 -6.56
C LEU A 21 -2.69 9.79 -6.44
N LYS A 22 -1.99 10.46 -5.55
CA LYS A 22 -2.05 11.91 -5.43
C LYS A 22 -1.60 12.59 -6.72
N GLU A 23 -0.52 12.11 -7.32
CA GLU A 23 -0.04 12.65 -8.59
C GLU A 23 -1.06 12.50 -9.70
N PHE A 24 -1.69 11.33 -9.81
CA PHE A 24 -2.75 11.11 -10.80
C PHE A 24 -3.90 12.09 -10.61
N ASN A 25 -4.32 12.32 -9.37
CA ASN A 25 -5.41 13.24 -9.08
C ASN A 25 -5.04 14.70 -9.38
N ASN A 26 -3.82 15.11 -9.04
CA ASN A 26 -3.36 16.48 -9.24
C ASN A 26 -3.15 16.83 -10.71
N CYS A 27 -2.70 15.88 -11.50
CA CYS A 27 -2.41 16.10 -12.91
C CYS A 27 -3.66 16.06 -13.79
N LYS A 28 -4.82 15.80 -13.22
CA LYS A 28 -6.09 15.63 -13.95
C LYS A 28 -5.97 14.58 -15.05
N SER A 29 -5.04 13.66 -14.88
CA SER A 29 -4.86 12.56 -15.81
C SER A 29 -6.10 11.68 -15.81
N ARG A 30 -6.37 11.07 -16.95
CA ARG A 30 -7.46 10.11 -17.03
C ARG A 30 -7.16 8.97 -16.07
N LYS A 31 -8.20 8.51 -15.39
CA LYS A 31 -8.11 7.30 -14.60
C LYS A 31 -7.93 6.14 -15.56
N ASP A 32 -6.68 5.79 -15.81
CA ASP A 32 -6.34 4.74 -16.74
C ASP A 32 -6.04 3.44 -15.98
N LYS A 33 -5.53 2.48 -16.72
CA LYS A 33 -5.17 1.17 -16.20
C LYS A 33 -4.20 1.26 -15.02
N HIS A 34 -3.23 2.18 -15.08
CA HIS A 34 -2.23 2.32 -14.03
C HIS A 34 -2.83 2.84 -12.74
N TYR A 35 -3.77 3.76 -12.82
CA TYR A 35 -4.50 4.26 -11.65
C TYR A 35 -5.20 3.12 -10.92
N TYR A 36 -5.94 2.30 -11.65
CA TYR A 36 -6.68 1.19 -11.04
C TYR A 36 -5.76 0.11 -10.48
N ILE A 37 -4.64 -0.13 -11.12
CA ILE A 37 -3.64 -1.08 -10.61
C ILE A 37 -3.07 -0.57 -9.28
N SER A 38 -2.71 0.70 -9.19
CA SER A 38 -2.20 1.29 -7.95
C SER A 38 -3.23 1.25 -6.84
N GLU A 39 -4.49 1.53 -7.14
CA GLU A 39 -5.57 1.45 -6.17
C GLU A 39 -5.74 0.03 -5.65
N GLY A 40 -5.69 -0.96 -6.53
CA GLY A 40 -5.75 -2.37 -6.14
C GLY A 40 -4.58 -2.80 -5.27
N MET A 41 -3.39 -2.32 -5.60
CA MET A 41 -2.20 -2.60 -4.79
C MET A 41 -2.31 -2.01 -3.39
N LEU A 42 -2.85 -0.82 -3.25
CA LEU A 42 -3.08 -0.22 -1.95
C LEU A 42 -4.03 -1.05 -1.10
N LEU A 43 -5.11 -1.54 -1.68
CA LEU A 43 -6.04 -2.42 -0.98
C LEU A 43 -5.36 -3.70 -0.52
N ALA A 44 -4.56 -4.30 -1.38
CA ALA A 44 -3.84 -5.53 -1.06
C ALA A 44 -2.83 -5.30 0.08
N TYR A 45 -2.07 -4.22 0.02
CA TYR A 45 -1.10 -3.91 1.07
C TYR A 45 -1.80 -3.61 2.39
N GLY A 46 -2.95 -2.96 2.36
CA GLY A 46 -3.74 -2.71 3.56
C GLY A 46 -4.18 -4.00 4.24
N ILE A 47 -4.64 -4.97 3.46
CA ILE A 47 -5.03 -6.28 3.98
C ILE A 47 -3.83 -7.00 4.58
N VAL A 48 -2.69 -6.98 3.91
CA VAL A 48 -1.46 -7.61 4.41
C VAL A 48 -1.02 -6.96 5.72
N ALA A 49 -1.09 -5.63 5.81
CA ALA A 49 -0.74 -4.90 7.02
C ALA A 49 -1.63 -5.30 8.20
N ASP A 50 -2.93 -5.47 7.95
CA ASP A 50 -3.87 -5.91 8.98
C ASP A 50 -3.51 -7.31 9.49
N TYR A 51 -3.18 -8.24 8.58
CA TYR A 51 -2.77 -9.58 8.98
C TYR A 51 -1.48 -9.57 9.79
N LEU A 52 -0.53 -8.71 9.45
CA LEU A 52 0.71 -8.60 10.21
C LEU A 52 0.46 -8.08 11.62
N ASP A 53 -0.46 -7.14 11.77
CA ASP A 53 -0.83 -6.62 13.08
C ASP A 53 -1.49 -7.71 13.92
N ASP A 54 -2.36 -8.52 13.33
CA ASP A 54 -2.99 -9.65 14.01
C ASP A 54 -1.97 -10.67 14.48
N LEU A 55 -0.98 -10.98 13.65
CA LEU A 55 0.10 -11.89 14.02
C LEU A 55 0.90 -11.38 15.23
N GLU A 56 1.13 -10.08 15.27
CA GLU A 56 1.85 -9.44 16.37
C GLU A 56 1.10 -9.58 17.69
N VAL A 57 -0.22 -9.46 17.65
CA VAL A 57 -1.06 -9.60 18.84
C VAL A 57 -1.07 -11.03 19.36
N ILE A 58 -1.01 -12.02 18.47
CA ILE A 58 -1.04 -13.43 18.83
C ILE A 58 0.32 -13.89 19.42
N THR A 59 1.38 -13.33 18.96
CA THR A 59 2.72 -13.69 19.43
C THR A 59 3.16 -12.84 20.60
#